data_4eb4693d97b949ac9fb96b2532130782
#
_entry.id   4eb4693d97b949ac9fb96b2532130782
#
_cell.length_a   1.000
_cell.length_b   1.000
_cell.length_c   1.000
_cell.angle_alpha   90.00
_cell.angle_beta   90.00
_cell.angle_gamma   90.00
#
_symmetry.space_group_name_H-M   'P 1'
#
loop_
_entity.id
_entity.type
_entity.pdbx_description
1 polymer ?
#
loop_
_entity_poly.entity_id
_entity_poly.type
_entity_poly.pdbx_seq_one_letter_code
_entity_poly.pdbx_strand_id
1 'polypeptide(L)'
;GSRVDAVTPRGTLSCRYMIVTASTEVLASERVKFDKGLPKRHLDALAKLKLGSFDHIALELAGNPLGLQRDDVVLERSSGPRTAALLANVSGTPLSLVEVGGGFGRELSGQGEAAMVEFAVEWLAGLFGNDLKRAVQRTAATRWDAEPWALGAFASAAPGGQWARRAMMEPI
;
A
#
# COMPACT_ATOMS: atom_id res chain seq x y z
N GLY A 1 36.18 5.66 -15.64
CA GLY A 1 34.92 6.11 -15.03
C GLY A 1 33.87 5.03 -15.16
N SER A 2 33.28 4.65 -14.06
CA SER A 2 32.22 3.66 -14.03
C SER A 2 30.98 4.25 -14.72
N ARG A 3 30.42 3.52 -15.66
CA ARG A 3 29.16 3.80 -16.33
C ARG A 3 28.14 2.77 -15.85
N VAL A 4 26.92 3.20 -15.62
CA VAL A 4 25.79 2.34 -15.28
C VAL A 4 24.82 2.34 -16.46
N ASP A 5 24.45 1.16 -16.93
CA ASP A 5 23.51 0.98 -18.03
C ASP A 5 22.23 0.31 -17.50
N ALA A 6 21.07 0.96 -17.69
CA ALA A 6 19.76 0.38 -17.48
C ALA A 6 19.19 -0.12 -18.81
N VAL A 7 19.08 -1.42 -18.94
CA VAL A 7 18.48 -2.07 -20.12
C VAL A 7 16.97 -2.20 -19.88
N THR A 8 16.18 -1.61 -20.77
CA THR A 8 14.72 -1.63 -20.70
C THR A 8 14.11 -2.12 -22.02
N PRO A 9 12.84 -2.50 -22.05
CA PRO A 9 12.16 -2.84 -23.33
C PRO A 9 12.15 -1.70 -24.35
N ARG A 10 12.40 -0.44 -23.92
CA ARG A 10 12.44 0.75 -24.79
C ARG A 10 13.87 1.16 -25.19
N GLY A 11 14.88 0.41 -24.77
CA GLY A 11 16.30 0.67 -25.05
C GLY A 11 17.14 0.79 -23.78
N THR A 12 18.40 1.16 -23.98
CA THR A 12 19.38 1.27 -22.90
C THR A 12 19.59 2.73 -22.51
N LEU A 13 19.49 3.01 -21.22
CA LEU A 13 19.82 4.30 -20.62
C LEU A 13 21.19 4.21 -19.95
N SER A 14 22.07 5.12 -20.26
CA SER A 14 23.44 5.16 -19.72
C SER A 14 23.63 6.39 -18.82
N CYS A 15 24.18 6.19 -17.64
CA CYS A 15 24.42 7.27 -16.68
C CYS A 15 25.69 7.01 -15.84
N ARG A 16 26.12 8.03 -15.12
CA ARG A 16 27.23 7.88 -14.16
C ARG A 16 26.79 7.27 -12.83
N TYR A 17 25.55 7.57 -12.43
CA TYR A 17 24.94 7.10 -11.19
C TYR A 17 23.48 6.78 -11.44
N MET A 18 22.95 5.80 -10.73
CA MET A 18 21.54 5.43 -10.77
C MET A 18 21.04 5.24 -9.35
N ILE A 19 19.89 5.83 -9.03
CA ILE A 19 19.18 5.61 -7.76
C ILE A 19 18.02 4.67 -8.04
N VAL A 20 18.03 3.49 -7.40
CA VAL A 20 16.97 2.49 -7.52
C VAL A 20 16.01 2.69 -6.35
N THR A 21 14.76 3.09 -6.64
CA THR A 21 13.70 3.35 -5.67
C THR A 21 12.63 2.26 -5.65
N ALA A 22 12.88 1.12 -6.29
CA ALA A 22 11.98 -0.03 -6.26
C ALA A 22 11.78 -0.55 -4.83
N SER A 23 10.61 -1.10 -4.55
CA SER A 23 10.31 -1.66 -3.23
C SER A 23 11.22 -2.85 -2.90
N THR A 24 11.35 -3.16 -1.61
CA THR A 24 12.17 -4.30 -1.16
C THR A 24 11.67 -5.63 -1.70
N GLU A 25 10.35 -5.82 -1.86
CA GLU A 25 9.80 -7.05 -2.43
C GLU A 25 10.00 -7.12 -3.96
N VAL A 26 9.97 -5.99 -4.67
CA VAL A 26 10.31 -5.94 -6.11
C VAL A 26 11.77 -6.32 -6.32
N LEU A 27 12.69 -5.82 -5.47
CA LEU A 27 14.10 -6.19 -5.53
C LEU A 27 14.32 -7.67 -5.15
N ALA A 28 13.65 -8.15 -4.10
CA ALA A 28 13.74 -9.55 -3.66
C ALA A 28 13.15 -10.55 -4.67
N SER A 29 12.16 -10.13 -5.48
CA SER A 29 11.56 -10.96 -6.54
C SER A 29 12.38 -10.99 -7.84
N GLU A 30 13.53 -10.34 -7.87
CA GLU A 30 14.42 -10.26 -9.05
C GLU A 30 13.75 -9.68 -10.31
N ARG A 31 12.68 -8.90 -10.17
CA ARG A 31 12.05 -8.18 -11.28
C ARG A 31 12.97 -7.10 -11.85
N VAL A 32 13.82 -6.53 -11.00
CA VAL A 32 14.97 -5.72 -11.41
C VAL A 32 16.22 -6.57 -11.28
N LYS A 33 16.87 -6.84 -12.41
CA LYS A 33 18.06 -7.70 -12.46
C LYS A 33 19.33 -6.85 -12.44
N PHE A 34 20.28 -7.23 -11.61
CA PHE A 34 21.61 -6.65 -11.53
C PHE A 34 22.59 -7.64 -12.19
N ASP A 35 23.41 -7.16 -13.12
CA ASP A 35 24.31 -7.99 -13.92
C ASP A 35 25.20 -8.90 -13.07
N LYS A 36 25.77 -8.37 -11.99
CA LYS A 36 26.61 -9.12 -11.02
C LYS A 36 25.84 -9.61 -9.79
N GLY A 37 24.50 -9.50 -9.82
CA GLY A 37 23.67 -9.71 -8.64
C GLY A 37 23.82 -8.61 -7.60
N LEU A 38 22.97 -8.63 -6.59
CA LEU A 38 23.10 -7.77 -5.41
C LEU A 38 24.16 -8.33 -4.47
N PRO A 39 25.00 -7.48 -3.85
CA PRO A 39 25.94 -7.91 -2.81
C PRO A 39 25.21 -8.65 -1.67
N LYS A 40 25.86 -9.65 -1.09
CA LYS A 40 25.29 -10.47 -0.01
C LYS A 40 24.62 -9.63 1.10
N ARG A 41 25.24 -8.53 1.52
CA ARG A 41 24.70 -7.66 2.55
C ARG A 41 23.37 -7.00 2.17
N HIS A 42 23.17 -6.68 0.87
CA HIS A 42 21.87 -6.17 0.37
C HIS A 42 20.82 -7.27 0.36
N LEU A 43 21.20 -8.50 -0.05
CA LEU A 43 20.29 -9.65 0.02
C LEU A 43 19.88 -9.97 1.47
N ASP A 44 20.84 -9.95 2.40
CA ASP A 44 20.58 -10.14 3.83
C ASP A 44 19.66 -9.01 4.38
N ALA A 45 19.84 -7.78 3.90
CA ALA A 45 19.00 -6.64 4.28
C ALA A 45 17.57 -6.78 3.71
N LEU A 46 17.41 -7.17 2.45
CA LEU A 46 16.08 -7.44 1.85
C LEU A 46 15.33 -8.52 2.62
N ALA A 47 16.02 -9.56 3.10
CA ALA A 47 15.41 -10.60 3.92
C ALA A 47 14.86 -10.07 5.26
N LYS A 48 15.35 -8.94 5.75
CA LYS A 48 14.94 -8.30 7.01
C LYS A 48 13.92 -7.17 6.84
N LEU A 49 13.72 -6.69 5.61
CA LEU A 49 12.80 -5.60 5.29
C LEU A 49 11.61 -6.15 4.50
N LYS A 50 10.50 -6.40 5.19
CA LYS A 50 9.28 -6.91 4.56
C LYS A 50 8.26 -5.81 4.40
N LEU A 51 7.46 -5.89 3.31
CA LEU A 51 6.33 -4.99 3.13
C LEU A 51 5.12 -5.47 3.91
N GLY A 52 4.44 -4.51 4.53
CA GLY A 52 3.11 -4.72 5.07
C GLY A 52 2.05 -4.67 3.97
N SER A 53 0.80 -4.89 4.36
CA SER A 53 -0.37 -4.62 3.54
C SER A 53 -1.09 -3.40 4.12
N PHE A 54 -1.44 -2.46 3.26
CA PHE A 54 -2.22 -1.28 3.61
C PHE A 54 -2.86 -0.73 2.35
N ASP A 55 -4.19 -0.76 2.31
CA ASP A 55 -4.95 -0.36 1.15
C ASP A 55 -6.04 0.66 1.51
N HIS A 56 -6.41 1.50 0.54
CA HIS A 56 -7.49 2.45 0.64
C HIS A 56 -8.65 2.00 -0.22
N ILE A 57 -9.85 2.09 0.35
CA ILE A 57 -11.11 1.90 -0.37
C ILE A 57 -11.78 3.27 -0.43
N ALA A 58 -11.79 3.85 -1.60
CA ALA A 58 -12.35 5.16 -1.88
C ALA A 58 -13.84 5.05 -2.16
N LEU A 59 -14.64 5.85 -1.46
CA LEU A 59 -16.07 5.95 -1.63
C LEU A 59 -16.45 7.42 -1.86
N GLU A 60 -17.15 7.71 -2.93
CA GLU A 60 -17.79 9.00 -3.12
C GLU A 60 -19.22 8.92 -2.57
N LEU A 61 -19.49 9.74 -1.53
CA LEU A 61 -20.73 9.71 -0.76
C LEU A 61 -21.50 11.02 -0.95
N ALA A 62 -22.65 10.97 -1.63
CA ALA A 62 -23.46 12.15 -1.83
C ALA A 62 -24.13 12.64 -0.53
N GLY A 63 -24.15 13.97 -0.32
CA GLY A 63 -24.94 14.59 0.74
C GLY A 63 -24.42 14.40 2.17
N ASN A 64 -23.17 14.00 2.35
CA ASN A 64 -22.53 13.77 3.66
C ASN A 64 -23.36 12.86 4.59
N PRO A 65 -23.68 11.61 4.19
CA PRO A 65 -24.54 10.71 4.95
C PRO A 65 -23.94 10.28 6.30
N LEU A 66 -22.64 10.51 6.50
CA LEU A 66 -21.93 10.19 7.75
C LEU A 66 -22.08 11.29 8.79
N GLY A 67 -22.51 12.52 8.41
CA GLY A 67 -22.62 13.67 9.30
C GLY A 67 -21.27 14.14 9.86
N LEU A 68 -20.17 13.77 9.24
CA LEU A 68 -18.81 14.09 9.69
C LEU A 68 -18.30 15.38 9.04
N GLN A 69 -17.31 15.99 9.67
CA GLN A 69 -16.67 17.20 9.17
C GLN A 69 -15.57 16.85 8.14
N ARG A 70 -14.99 17.89 7.54
CA ARG A 70 -13.84 17.78 6.66
C ARG A 70 -12.66 17.10 7.38
N ASP A 71 -12.09 16.08 6.73
CA ASP A 71 -10.91 15.34 7.17
C ASP A 71 -11.06 14.70 8.59
N ASP A 72 -12.30 14.44 9.03
CA ASP A 72 -12.54 13.70 10.26
C ASP A 72 -12.00 12.26 10.14
N VAL A 73 -11.34 11.79 11.20
CA VAL A 73 -10.83 10.42 11.30
C VAL A 73 -11.68 9.63 12.29
N VAL A 74 -12.19 8.48 11.85
CA VAL A 74 -12.93 7.55 12.70
C VAL A 74 -12.17 6.24 12.81
N LEU A 75 -11.88 5.83 14.04
CA LEU A 75 -11.27 4.55 14.37
C LEU A 75 -12.31 3.69 15.08
N GLU A 76 -12.58 2.51 14.54
CA GLU A 76 -13.46 1.56 15.19
C GLU A 76 -12.81 0.99 16.46
N ARG A 77 -13.55 0.95 17.56
CA ARG A 77 -13.16 0.19 18.75
C ARG A 77 -13.49 -1.29 18.54
N SER A 78 -12.67 -1.98 17.78
CA SER A 78 -12.85 -3.39 17.47
C SER A 78 -12.19 -4.30 18.49
N SER A 79 -12.75 -5.48 18.71
CA SER A 79 -12.16 -6.57 19.52
C SER A 79 -11.41 -7.60 18.67
N GLY A 80 -11.40 -7.44 17.34
CA GLY A 80 -10.82 -8.41 16.41
C GLY A 80 -10.00 -7.75 15.29
N PRO A 81 -9.35 -8.58 14.45
CA PRO A 81 -8.52 -8.10 13.37
C PRO A 81 -9.32 -7.53 12.17
N ARG A 82 -10.60 -7.84 12.05
CA ARG A 82 -11.49 -7.35 10.99
C ARG A 82 -12.00 -5.95 11.34
N THR A 83 -11.18 -4.97 11.13
CA THR A 83 -11.47 -3.56 11.44
C THR A 83 -10.87 -2.67 10.38
N ALA A 84 -11.30 -1.41 10.36
CA ALA A 84 -10.81 -0.39 9.44
C ALA A 84 -10.70 0.96 10.16
N ALA A 85 -10.08 1.92 9.49
CA ALA A 85 -10.15 3.33 9.80
C ALA A 85 -10.89 4.06 8.69
N LEU A 86 -11.46 5.21 8.99
CA LEU A 86 -12.10 6.09 8.01
C LEU A 86 -11.45 7.47 8.07
N LEU A 87 -11.08 8.00 6.90
CA LEU A 87 -10.84 9.42 6.68
C LEU A 87 -12.01 9.97 5.88
N ALA A 88 -12.86 10.78 6.52
CA ALA A 88 -14.09 11.28 5.94
C ALA A 88 -13.92 12.63 5.25
N ASN A 89 -14.70 12.86 4.19
CA ASN A 89 -14.81 14.14 3.51
C ASN A 89 -13.44 14.77 3.17
N VAL A 90 -12.57 13.98 2.54
CA VAL A 90 -11.18 14.33 2.24
C VAL A 90 -11.10 15.71 1.58
N SER A 91 -10.38 16.62 2.21
CA SER A 91 -10.25 18.02 1.76
C SER A 91 -11.59 18.75 1.56
N GLY A 92 -12.66 18.34 2.24
CA GLY A 92 -14.00 18.90 2.14
C GLY A 92 -14.77 18.46 0.88
N THR A 93 -14.33 17.39 0.22
CA THR A 93 -15.03 16.77 -0.92
C THR A 93 -15.96 15.65 -0.45
N PRO A 94 -16.85 15.10 -1.32
CA PRO A 94 -17.64 13.92 -1.02
C PRO A 94 -16.82 12.62 -0.90
N LEU A 95 -15.52 12.66 -1.12
CA LEU A 95 -14.63 11.51 -1.05
C LEU A 95 -14.35 11.13 0.40
N SER A 96 -14.52 9.84 0.71
CA SER A 96 -14.09 9.24 1.98
C SER A 96 -13.22 8.02 1.69
N LEU A 97 -12.23 7.77 2.53
CA LEU A 97 -11.29 6.65 2.40
C LEU A 97 -11.47 5.72 3.60
N VAL A 98 -11.82 4.47 3.32
CA VAL A 98 -11.76 3.39 4.29
C VAL A 98 -10.41 2.71 4.16
N GLU A 99 -9.67 2.65 5.26
CA GLU A 99 -8.29 2.14 5.31
C GLU A 99 -8.27 0.77 5.97
N VAL A 100 -7.67 -0.20 5.29
CA VAL A 100 -7.50 -1.57 5.79
C VAL A 100 -6.04 -1.98 5.71
N GLY A 101 -5.58 -2.77 6.66
CA GLY A 101 -4.17 -3.16 6.69
C GLY A 101 -3.88 -4.46 7.42
N GLY A 102 -2.61 -4.79 7.54
CA GLY A 102 -2.14 -5.98 8.22
C GLY A 102 -2.58 -7.29 7.54
N GLY A 103 -2.76 -8.34 8.33
CA GLY A 103 -3.17 -9.65 7.82
C GLY A 103 -4.58 -9.63 7.21
N PHE A 104 -5.50 -8.93 7.86
CA PHE A 104 -6.87 -8.77 7.36
C PHE A 104 -6.91 -7.99 6.04
N GLY A 105 -6.20 -6.85 5.95
CA GLY A 105 -6.12 -6.08 4.71
C GLY A 105 -5.56 -6.89 3.55
N ARG A 106 -4.54 -7.70 3.79
CA ARG A 106 -3.95 -8.60 2.79
C ARG A 106 -4.93 -9.66 2.30
N GLU A 107 -5.65 -10.31 3.21
CA GLU A 107 -6.68 -11.29 2.89
C GLU A 107 -7.79 -10.65 2.04
N LEU A 108 -8.28 -9.51 2.47
CA LEU A 108 -9.36 -8.79 1.79
C LEU A 108 -8.94 -8.29 0.40
N SER A 109 -7.75 -7.69 0.29
CA SER A 109 -7.16 -7.26 -0.99
C SER A 109 -6.97 -8.43 -1.96
N GLY A 110 -6.63 -9.62 -1.43
CA GLY A 110 -6.52 -10.86 -2.20
C GLY A 110 -7.84 -11.31 -2.83
N GLN A 111 -8.97 -10.99 -2.21
CA GLN A 111 -10.32 -11.31 -2.72
C GLN A 111 -10.75 -10.36 -3.86
N GLY A 112 -10.08 -9.24 -4.05
CA GLY A 112 -10.33 -8.30 -5.13
C GLY A 112 -11.07 -7.04 -4.73
N GLU A 113 -11.11 -6.08 -5.66
CA GLU A 113 -11.71 -4.76 -5.43
C GLU A 113 -13.18 -4.82 -5.00
N ALA A 114 -13.97 -5.69 -5.62
CA ALA A 114 -15.39 -5.81 -5.30
C ALA A 114 -15.61 -6.22 -3.83
N ALA A 115 -14.85 -7.19 -3.32
CA ALA A 115 -14.92 -7.62 -1.93
C ALA A 115 -14.46 -6.52 -0.95
N MET A 116 -13.45 -5.75 -1.33
CA MET A 116 -12.99 -4.60 -0.54
C MET A 116 -14.06 -3.53 -0.43
N VAL A 117 -14.71 -3.20 -1.53
CA VAL A 117 -15.81 -2.21 -1.57
C VAL A 117 -17.01 -2.70 -0.76
N GLU A 118 -17.40 -3.95 -0.93
CA GLU A 118 -18.49 -4.56 -0.14
C GLU A 118 -18.19 -4.48 1.35
N PHE A 119 -16.99 -4.89 1.77
CA PHE A 119 -16.57 -4.76 3.17
C PHE A 119 -16.69 -3.32 3.68
N ALA A 120 -16.17 -2.33 2.93
CA ALA A 120 -16.17 -0.93 3.35
C ALA A 120 -17.59 -0.39 3.52
N VAL A 121 -18.48 -0.70 2.58
CA VAL A 121 -19.89 -0.27 2.62
C VAL A 121 -20.62 -0.92 3.80
N GLU A 122 -20.45 -2.22 4.03
CA GLU A 122 -21.08 -2.92 5.16
C GLU A 122 -20.51 -2.46 6.51
N TRP A 123 -19.20 -2.24 6.59
CA TRP A 123 -18.56 -1.72 7.80
C TRP A 123 -19.08 -0.32 8.15
N LEU A 124 -19.17 0.58 7.18
CA LEU A 124 -19.74 1.92 7.39
C LEU A 124 -21.23 1.86 7.71
N ALA A 125 -21.99 0.95 7.07
CA ALA A 125 -23.39 0.77 7.37
C ALA A 125 -23.63 0.30 8.81
N GLY A 126 -22.75 -0.54 9.34
CA GLY A 126 -22.76 -0.95 10.74
C GLY A 126 -22.53 0.20 11.72
N LEU A 127 -21.72 1.18 11.36
CA LEU A 127 -21.41 2.34 12.22
C LEU A 127 -22.40 3.51 12.07
N PHE A 128 -22.86 3.79 10.85
CA PHE A 128 -23.62 5.01 10.52
C PHE A 128 -25.05 4.74 10.03
N GLY A 129 -25.42 3.47 9.88
CA GLY A 129 -26.75 3.07 9.41
C GLY A 129 -26.81 2.79 7.91
N ASN A 130 -27.82 2.01 7.51
CA ASN A 130 -27.94 1.46 6.15
C ASN A 130 -28.25 2.50 5.06
N ASP A 131 -28.73 3.69 5.43
CA ASP A 131 -29.12 4.72 4.46
C ASP A 131 -27.91 5.21 3.65
N LEU A 132 -26.69 5.12 4.19
CA LEU A 132 -25.48 5.47 3.46
C LEU A 132 -25.29 4.68 2.17
N LYS A 133 -25.78 3.43 2.10
CA LYS A 133 -25.67 2.58 0.90
C LYS A 133 -26.25 3.24 -0.36
N ARG A 134 -27.30 4.05 -0.18
CA ARG A 134 -27.94 4.80 -1.27
C ARG A 134 -27.14 6.05 -1.68
N ALA A 135 -26.25 6.51 -0.81
CA ALA A 135 -25.43 7.70 -1.06
C ALA A 135 -24.12 7.36 -1.83
N VAL A 136 -23.76 6.08 -1.91
CA VAL A 136 -22.55 5.64 -2.64
C VAL A 136 -22.74 5.88 -4.14
N GLN A 137 -21.87 6.71 -4.73
CA GLN A 137 -21.93 7.06 -6.15
C GLN A 137 -20.82 6.38 -6.97
N ARG A 138 -19.58 6.47 -6.49
CA ARG A 138 -18.40 5.87 -7.12
C ARG A 138 -17.53 5.21 -6.07
N THR A 139 -16.85 4.15 -6.49
CA THR A 139 -15.95 3.38 -5.63
C THR A 139 -14.68 3.03 -6.37
N ALA A 140 -13.58 2.89 -5.65
CA ALA A 140 -12.34 2.32 -6.13
C ALA A 140 -11.55 1.77 -4.94
N ALA A 141 -10.66 0.82 -5.16
CA ALA A 141 -9.75 0.36 -4.13
C ALA A 141 -8.32 0.20 -4.65
N THR A 142 -7.34 0.55 -3.83
CA THR A 142 -5.95 0.19 -4.11
C THR A 142 -5.73 -1.28 -3.77
N ARG A 143 -4.75 -1.90 -4.42
CA ARG A 143 -4.34 -3.29 -4.16
C ARG A 143 -2.82 -3.39 -4.29
N TRP A 144 -2.12 -2.77 -3.33
CA TRP A 144 -0.67 -2.65 -3.41
C TRP A 144 0.07 -3.99 -3.35
N ASP A 145 -0.50 -5.00 -2.68
CA ASP A 145 0.05 -6.36 -2.69
C ASP A 145 0.00 -7.02 -4.08
N ALA A 146 -0.99 -6.66 -4.91
CA ALA A 146 -1.17 -7.17 -6.27
C ALA A 146 -0.49 -6.31 -7.35
N GLU A 147 -0.08 -5.07 -7.00
CA GLU A 147 0.59 -4.17 -7.93
C GLU A 147 2.00 -4.70 -8.24
N PRO A 148 2.30 -5.10 -9.50
CA PRO A 148 3.53 -5.81 -9.85
C PRO A 148 4.82 -5.03 -9.57
N TRP A 149 4.74 -3.71 -9.46
CA TRP A 149 5.90 -2.84 -9.21
C TRP A 149 5.93 -2.24 -7.81
N ALA A 150 5.02 -2.70 -6.93
CA ALA A 150 4.98 -2.35 -5.50
C ALA A 150 5.13 -3.61 -4.62
N LEU A 151 4.26 -4.61 -4.79
CA LEU A 151 4.20 -5.88 -4.06
C LEU A 151 3.99 -5.71 -2.55
N GLY A 152 3.27 -4.66 -2.15
CA GLY A 152 2.96 -4.34 -0.78
C GLY A 152 2.99 -2.84 -0.49
N ALA A 153 2.78 -2.48 0.77
CA ALA A 153 2.75 -1.10 1.22
C ALA A 153 4.04 -0.70 1.97
N PHE A 154 3.95 -0.37 3.25
CA PHE A 154 5.08 0.16 4.02
C PHE A 154 6.10 -0.92 4.40
N ALA A 155 7.41 -0.62 4.19
CA ALA A 155 8.48 -1.50 4.63
C ALA A 155 8.66 -1.45 6.16
N SER A 156 8.65 -2.63 6.78
CA SER A 156 8.97 -2.81 8.20
C SER A 156 10.20 -3.69 8.38
N ALA A 157 11.02 -3.35 9.35
CA ALA A 157 12.15 -4.18 9.72
C ALA A 157 11.71 -5.29 10.69
N ALA A 158 12.13 -6.52 10.43
CA ALA A 158 11.99 -7.60 11.41
C ALA A 158 12.70 -7.24 12.74
N PRO A 159 12.30 -7.83 13.88
CA PRO A 159 13.03 -7.63 15.14
C PRO A 159 14.52 -7.85 14.98
N GLY A 160 15.32 -6.88 15.45
CA GLY A 160 16.79 -6.87 15.27
C GLY A 160 17.27 -6.51 13.86
N GLY A 161 16.37 -6.18 12.93
CA GLY A 161 16.67 -5.91 11.52
C GLY A 161 16.83 -4.43 11.14
N GLN A 162 16.88 -3.49 12.10
CA GLN A 162 16.97 -2.03 11.84
C GLN A 162 18.18 -1.64 10.99
N TRP A 163 19.28 -2.35 11.11
CA TRP A 163 20.51 -2.16 10.33
C TRP A 163 20.27 -2.30 8.81
N ALA A 164 19.26 -3.07 8.41
CA ALA A 164 18.95 -3.36 7.02
C ALA A 164 18.60 -2.09 6.21
N ARG A 165 17.92 -1.11 6.82
CA ARG A 165 17.60 0.16 6.15
C ARG A 165 18.88 0.90 5.75
N ARG A 166 19.89 0.93 6.63
CA ARG A 166 21.17 1.56 6.34
C ARG A 166 21.95 0.80 5.27
N ALA A 167 21.95 -0.52 5.35
CA ALA A 167 22.62 -1.36 4.35
C ALA A 167 22.03 -1.16 2.94
N MET A 168 20.73 -0.98 2.80
CA MET A 168 20.08 -0.70 1.50
C MET A 168 20.43 0.66 0.89
N MET A 169 20.95 1.60 1.68
CA MET A 169 21.38 2.91 1.19
C MET A 169 22.85 2.94 0.74
N GLU A 170 23.58 1.86 0.95
CA GLU A 170 24.99 1.81 0.57
C GLU A 170 25.12 1.56 -0.95
N PRO A 171 26.09 2.20 -1.60
CA PRO A 171 26.36 1.98 -3.04
C PRO A 171 26.74 0.51 -3.34
N ILE A 172 26.40 0.09 -4.55
CA ILE A 172 26.76 -1.21 -5.12
C ILE A 172 27.93 -1.03 -6.09
#